data_b9bcc6e85727020e7a717b1f267cd07f
#
_entry.id   b9bcc6e85727020e7a717b1f267cd07f
#
_cell.length_a   1.000
_cell.length_b   1.000
_cell.length_c   1.000
_cell.angle_alpha   90.00
_cell.angle_beta   90.00
_cell.angle_gamma   90.00
#
_symmetry.space_group_name_H-M   'P 1'
#
loop_
_entity.id
_entity.type
_entity.pdbx_description
1 polymer ?
#
loop_
_entity_poly.entity_id
_entity_poly.type
_entity_poly.pdbx_seq_one_letter_code
_entity_poly.pdbx_strand_id
1 'polypeptide(L)'
;MKKIFLFLLLCISVISIMSCSAPDDTNTDQNKNAFLVENEDYVDLASKYDGESFDYNKSLWYINDLAEVPLPDPFVYVEDDTYYIVGTNDRNVNTVDCYVTKDFSTYTHYRDIYDPSKYGGWENDSAEIYAPEIYCFDGVYYMYYSADDKQGVRRCSVTVADNPLGPYKPLVNESVDGLNYPLFMKDENSERALDATVFTDDDGKMYMYFTVTSDTQHIVGVELISPYEADWSTYRDLVIPGTVDSESEEQILEWEMYRDNKVKIAEAPFMIKSEGKYYLTYSVNGCWNKYYNVCYAVSDTPLGNYVKPYEEGQLWTNLLIGFPGTPDEDELIYGQWEGFASGTGHHSFFYVGDQLMIGYHAHQNRGWNSKYYTPRYFAIDYVHFDENGTPFCNGPTYSIVNLPENISGFSNIAVGGVACGNNVENAEKSNDNYIVDCYNLDNKNNEVALGEGKSYIEIKLDDSYEIIAILIYNSAYYNSYIAEIEYIDFGNGNIVYYPQFCEDFYVNDETEFIYPGSCFNIEFLKNFKAESVRIGFNLPNGGSINEIVVLGK
;
A
#
# COMPACT_ATOMS: atom_id res chain seq x y z
N MET A 1 30.20 -1.38 -19.87
CA MET A 1 30.59 -2.25 -18.74
C MET A 1 31.03 -1.57 -17.45
N LYS A 2 31.75 -0.46 -17.37
CA LYS A 2 32.25 0.08 -16.08
C LYS A 2 31.38 1.16 -15.42
N LYS A 3 30.42 1.74 -16.07
CA LYS A 3 29.63 2.87 -15.49
C LYS A 3 28.31 2.44 -14.86
N ILE A 4 27.73 1.37 -15.29
CA ILE A 4 26.42 0.89 -14.81
C ILE A 4 26.58 -0.09 -13.66
N PHE A 5 27.64 -0.89 -13.65
CA PHE A 5 28.06 -1.60 -12.44
C PHE A 5 28.23 -0.67 -11.23
N LEU A 6 28.47 0.62 -11.49
CA LEU A 6 28.53 1.64 -10.44
C LEU A 6 27.13 2.02 -9.91
N PHE A 7 26.10 1.92 -10.73
CA PHE A 7 24.73 2.30 -10.37
C PHE A 7 24.06 1.24 -9.46
N LEU A 8 24.16 -0.05 -9.84
CA LEU A 8 23.70 -1.15 -8.98
C LEU A 8 24.61 -1.34 -7.74
N LEU A 9 25.94 -1.13 -7.87
CA LEU A 9 26.86 -1.18 -6.72
C LEU A 9 26.68 -0.01 -5.74
N LEU A 10 26.16 1.15 -6.16
CA LEU A 10 25.85 2.22 -5.23
C LEU A 10 24.58 1.90 -4.41
N CYS A 11 23.58 1.24 -5.00
CA CYS A 11 22.45 0.73 -4.24
C CYS A 11 22.82 -0.35 -3.22
N ILE A 12 23.82 -1.19 -3.55
CA ILE A 12 24.29 -2.27 -2.65
C ILE A 12 25.37 -1.78 -1.67
N SER A 13 26.14 -0.75 -1.99
CA SER A 13 27.23 -0.28 -1.14
C SER A 13 26.82 0.67 -0.01
N VAL A 14 25.60 1.18 -0.01
CA VAL A 14 25.06 1.99 1.10
C VAL A 14 24.56 1.12 2.26
N ILE A 15 24.29 -0.16 2.02
CA ILE A 15 23.76 -1.11 3.01
C ILE A 15 24.81 -1.66 4.00
N SER A 16 26.10 -1.39 3.81
CA SER A 16 27.15 -2.09 4.59
C SER A 16 27.80 -1.29 5.74
N ILE A 17 27.26 -0.15 6.14
CA ILE A 17 27.81 0.58 7.30
C ILE A 17 26.69 1.07 8.22
N MET A 18 26.18 0.20 9.05
CA MET A 18 25.49 0.60 10.28
C MET A 18 25.80 -0.32 11.43
N SER A 19 26.68 0.14 12.30
CA SER A 19 26.74 -0.32 13.66
C SER A 19 25.98 0.68 14.53
N CYS A 20 24.88 0.27 15.10
CA CYS A 20 24.15 1.05 16.10
C CYS A 20 25.04 1.32 17.32
N SER A 21 25.42 2.56 17.52
CA SER A 21 25.78 3.07 18.84
C SER A 21 24.65 3.95 19.32
N ALA A 22 23.98 3.54 20.38
CA ALA A 22 22.97 4.36 21.04
C ALA A 22 23.58 5.71 21.48
N PRO A 23 22.91 6.84 21.29
CA PRO A 23 23.36 8.11 21.84
C PRO A 23 23.13 8.13 23.36
N ASP A 24 24.10 8.69 24.07
CA ASP A 24 24.04 8.93 25.51
C ASP A 24 22.90 9.90 25.85
N ASP A 25 22.00 9.46 26.70
CA ASP A 25 20.88 10.21 27.25
C ASP A 25 21.37 11.31 28.22
N THR A 26 21.59 12.51 27.72
CA THR A 26 21.60 13.69 28.57
C THR A 26 21.06 14.90 27.82
N ASN A 27 19.78 15.01 27.65
CA ASN A 27 19.12 16.28 27.48
C ASN A 27 17.70 16.25 28.07
N THR A 28 17.58 16.88 29.25
CA THR A 28 16.31 17.06 29.93
C THR A 28 15.68 18.33 29.44
N ASP A 29 14.85 18.30 28.42
CA ASP A 29 13.97 19.41 28.10
C ASP A 29 12.56 18.99 27.68
N GLN A 30 11.64 19.82 28.00
CA GLN A 30 10.24 19.70 28.38
C GLN A 30 9.22 19.17 27.35
N ASN A 31 9.63 18.40 26.37
CA ASN A 31 8.67 17.67 25.52
C ASN A 31 9.04 16.17 25.52
N LYS A 32 8.79 15.52 26.64
CA LYS A 32 9.26 14.16 26.90
C LYS A 32 8.57 13.06 26.09
N ASN A 33 7.60 13.40 25.23
CA ASN A 33 6.73 12.41 24.63
C ASN A 33 6.89 12.26 23.10
N ALA A 34 7.64 13.14 22.45
CA ALA A 34 7.96 12.97 21.05
C ALA A 34 9.48 13.03 20.87
N PHE A 35 10.08 11.91 20.58
CA PHE A 35 11.48 11.86 20.23
C PHE A 35 11.57 11.98 18.70
N LEU A 36 12.03 13.13 18.24
CA LEU A 36 12.25 13.36 16.82
C LEU A 36 13.55 12.67 16.41
N VAL A 37 13.48 11.69 15.55
CA VAL A 37 14.63 11.14 14.85
C VAL A 37 14.51 11.54 13.39
N GLU A 38 15.35 12.43 12.92
CA GLU A 38 15.56 12.60 11.49
C GLU A 38 16.12 11.28 10.96
N ASN A 39 15.44 10.70 10.01
CA ASN A 39 15.87 9.44 9.45
C ASN A 39 16.73 9.73 8.21
N GLU A 40 18.04 9.98 8.47
CA GLU A 40 19.03 10.21 7.41
C GLU A 40 19.20 9.01 6.48
N ASP A 41 18.58 7.87 6.81
CA ASP A 41 18.70 6.62 6.09
C ASP A 41 17.70 6.51 4.93
N TYR A 42 16.65 7.33 4.93
CA TYR A 42 15.70 7.36 3.83
C TYR A 42 16.28 8.15 2.67
N VAL A 43 16.37 7.43 1.58
CA VAL A 43 16.87 8.00 0.35
C VAL A 43 15.85 8.96 -0.22
N ASP A 44 16.22 10.21 -0.37
CA ASP A 44 15.52 11.11 -1.26
C ASP A 44 15.76 10.62 -2.70
N LEU A 45 14.74 9.94 -3.24
CA LEU A 45 14.84 9.33 -4.57
C LEU A 45 14.90 10.39 -5.67
N ALA A 46 14.27 11.54 -5.46
CA ALA A 46 14.33 12.65 -6.40
C ALA A 46 15.77 13.12 -6.59
N SER A 47 16.54 13.24 -5.51
CA SER A 47 17.93 13.70 -5.60
C SER A 47 18.85 12.76 -6.39
N LYS A 48 18.47 11.48 -6.53
CA LYS A 48 19.22 10.53 -7.36
C LYS A 48 18.97 10.68 -8.85
N TYR A 49 17.81 11.24 -9.18
CA TYR A 49 17.37 11.44 -10.56
C TYR A 49 17.44 12.90 -10.99
N ASP A 50 17.76 13.80 -10.06
CA ASP A 50 18.07 15.20 -10.36
C ASP A 50 19.29 15.26 -11.28
N GLY A 51 19.04 15.15 -12.56
CA GLY A 51 20.03 15.52 -13.55
C GLY A 51 20.32 17.02 -13.41
N GLU A 52 21.56 17.45 -13.66
CA GLU A 52 22.02 18.84 -13.60
C GLU A 52 21.19 19.85 -14.41
N SER A 53 20.12 19.40 -15.10
CA SER A 53 19.32 20.16 -16.04
C SER A 53 17.88 20.42 -15.63
N PHE A 54 17.37 19.79 -14.59
CA PHE A 54 16.03 20.01 -14.06
C PHE A 54 16.12 20.57 -12.65
N ASP A 55 15.50 21.72 -12.42
CA ASP A 55 15.36 22.32 -11.10
C ASP A 55 14.12 21.70 -10.42
N TYR A 56 14.26 20.47 -9.95
CA TYR A 56 13.20 19.83 -9.20
C TYR A 56 13.30 20.21 -7.74
N ASN A 57 12.40 21.06 -7.33
CA ASN A 57 12.23 21.39 -5.92
C ASN A 57 11.37 20.36 -5.17
N LYS A 58 11.00 19.24 -5.81
CA LYS A 58 10.07 18.26 -5.27
C LYS A 58 10.48 16.86 -5.71
N SER A 59 10.17 15.87 -4.88
CA SER A 59 10.28 14.45 -5.24
C SER A 59 9.32 14.10 -6.37
N LEU A 60 9.78 13.27 -7.32
CA LEU A 60 8.99 12.82 -8.46
C LEU A 60 8.47 11.39 -8.28
N TRP A 61 9.17 10.60 -7.50
CA TRP A 61 9.03 9.15 -7.44
C TRP A 61 8.92 8.64 -6.02
N TYR A 62 8.29 7.50 -5.85
CA TYR A 62 8.49 6.64 -4.70
C TYR A 62 8.87 5.23 -5.15
N ILE A 63 9.51 4.47 -4.26
CA ILE A 63 9.79 3.05 -4.42
C ILE A 63 9.53 2.40 -3.07
N ASN A 64 8.53 1.54 -3.01
CA ASN A 64 8.14 0.87 -1.77
C ASN A 64 9.26 0.05 -1.14
N ASP A 65 10.09 -0.58 -1.97
CA ASP A 65 11.25 -1.35 -1.50
C ASP A 65 12.33 -0.51 -0.80
N LEU A 66 12.43 0.78 -1.10
CA LEU A 66 13.45 1.67 -0.53
C LEU A 66 13.00 2.47 0.68
N ALA A 67 11.71 2.57 0.92
CA ALA A 67 11.17 3.40 1.98
C ALA A 67 11.49 2.86 3.39
N GLU A 68 11.79 1.59 3.55
CA GLU A 68 12.24 0.90 4.78
C GLU A 68 11.60 1.40 6.09
N VAL A 69 10.31 1.76 6.05
CA VAL A 69 9.55 2.09 7.25
C VAL A 69 9.03 0.80 7.88
N PRO A 70 9.69 0.26 8.92
CA PRO A 70 9.27 -0.99 9.55
C PRO A 70 8.03 -0.75 10.39
N LEU A 71 6.88 -0.82 9.75
CA LEU A 71 5.60 -0.51 10.37
C LEU A 71 4.51 -1.49 9.91
N PRO A 72 4.27 -2.56 10.65
CA PRO A 72 3.08 -3.38 10.49
C PRO A 72 1.79 -2.59 10.72
N ASP A 73 0.71 -3.01 10.06
CA ASP A 73 -0.65 -2.53 10.29
C ASP A 73 -0.78 -1.00 10.17
N PRO A 74 -0.35 -0.41 9.02
CA PRO A 74 -0.23 1.03 8.90
C PRO A 74 -1.57 1.72 8.68
N PHE A 75 -1.74 2.85 9.34
CA PHE A 75 -2.80 3.82 9.09
C PHE A 75 -2.20 5.19 8.77
N VAL A 76 -2.74 5.87 7.76
CA VAL A 76 -2.27 7.19 7.33
C VAL A 76 -3.33 8.24 7.66
N TYR A 77 -3.05 9.09 8.64
CA TYR A 77 -3.82 10.30 8.90
C TYR A 77 -3.26 11.48 8.10
N VAL A 78 -4.12 12.26 7.47
CA VAL A 78 -3.71 13.38 6.62
C VAL A 78 -4.21 14.70 7.20
N GLU A 79 -3.31 15.67 7.35
CA GLU A 79 -3.64 17.04 7.75
C GLU A 79 -2.69 18.03 7.07
N ASP A 80 -3.24 19.03 6.38
CA ASP A 80 -2.47 20.10 5.72
C ASP A 80 -1.29 19.59 4.88
N ASP A 81 -1.52 18.65 3.97
CA ASP A 81 -0.50 18.00 3.12
C ASP A 81 0.64 17.35 3.94
N THR A 82 0.36 16.96 5.16
CA THR A 82 1.26 16.22 6.03
C THR A 82 0.63 14.87 6.34
N TYR A 83 1.40 13.82 6.16
CA TYR A 83 0.97 12.43 6.31
C TYR A 83 1.58 11.87 7.59
N TYR A 84 0.71 11.51 8.53
CA TYR A 84 1.05 10.93 9.83
C TYR A 84 0.77 9.43 9.76
N ILE A 85 1.79 8.60 9.86
CA ILE A 85 1.69 7.18 9.66
C ILE A 85 1.93 6.48 11.00
N VAL A 86 0.91 5.80 11.48
CA VAL A 86 0.95 5.00 12.70
C VAL A 86 0.71 3.52 12.36
N GLY A 87 1.11 2.63 13.25
CA GLY A 87 0.94 1.19 13.08
C GLY A 87 1.44 0.44 14.29
N THR A 88 1.38 -0.88 14.24
CA THR A 88 1.94 -1.75 15.27
C THR A 88 3.45 -1.55 15.36
N ASN A 89 3.97 -1.36 16.56
CA ASN A 89 5.38 -1.08 16.75
C ASN A 89 6.20 -2.37 16.69
N ASP A 90 7.05 -2.51 15.67
CA ASP A 90 7.88 -3.72 15.45
C ASP A 90 9.08 -3.83 16.43
N ARG A 91 9.25 -2.87 17.35
CA ARG A 91 10.32 -2.88 18.35
C ARG A 91 10.04 -3.78 19.56
N ASN A 92 8.93 -4.52 19.58
CA ASN A 92 8.44 -5.29 20.74
C ASN A 92 8.30 -4.42 22.00
N VAL A 93 7.79 -3.22 21.83
CA VAL A 93 7.49 -2.28 22.91
C VAL A 93 6.01 -1.98 22.96
N ASN A 94 5.51 -1.67 24.14
CA ASN A 94 4.11 -1.37 24.39
C ASN A 94 3.82 0.14 24.18
N THR A 95 4.20 0.68 23.03
CA THR A 95 4.02 2.10 22.70
C THR A 95 3.63 2.25 21.24
N VAL A 96 3.09 3.40 20.88
CA VAL A 96 2.79 3.77 19.49
C VAL A 96 3.81 4.81 19.04
N ASP A 97 4.42 4.57 17.89
CA ASP A 97 5.26 5.51 17.18
C ASP A 97 4.48 6.14 16.02
N CYS A 98 4.97 7.26 15.50
CA CYS A 98 4.44 7.90 14.32
C CYS A 98 5.57 8.29 13.36
N TYR A 99 5.43 7.96 12.09
CA TYR A 99 6.28 8.46 11.02
C TYR A 99 5.55 9.59 10.30
N VAL A 100 6.24 10.69 10.05
CA VAL A 100 5.66 11.86 9.39
C VAL A 100 6.40 12.13 8.11
N THR A 101 5.67 12.30 7.02
CA THR A 101 6.22 12.66 5.72
C THR A 101 5.34 13.70 5.01
N LYS A 102 5.91 14.35 3.99
CA LYS A 102 5.19 15.23 3.04
C LYS A 102 5.37 14.79 1.59
N ASP A 103 6.24 13.80 1.36
CA ASP A 103 6.68 13.44 0.02
C ASP A 103 6.88 11.93 -0.18
N PHE A 104 6.64 11.10 0.84
CA PHE A 104 6.87 9.64 0.85
C PHE A 104 8.31 9.22 0.44
N SER A 105 9.23 10.16 0.48
CA SER A 105 10.66 9.95 0.23
C SER A 105 11.50 10.24 1.48
N THR A 106 11.03 11.18 2.29
CA THR A 106 11.70 11.62 3.53
C THR A 106 10.74 11.47 4.71
N TYR A 107 11.17 10.79 5.75
CA TYR A 107 10.35 10.53 6.94
C TYR A 107 11.01 11.07 8.20
N THR A 108 10.18 11.58 9.10
CA THR A 108 10.56 11.93 10.47
C THR A 108 9.89 10.97 11.43
N HIS A 109 10.66 10.31 12.28
CA HIS A 109 10.17 9.32 13.22
C HIS A 109 9.95 9.94 14.61
N TYR A 110 8.70 9.96 15.07
CA TYR A 110 8.30 10.36 16.41
C TYR A 110 8.00 9.12 17.24
N ARG A 111 8.69 8.97 18.38
CA ARG A 111 8.52 7.81 19.26
C ARG A 111 7.55 8.10 20.38
N ASP A 112 6.88 7.01 20.83
CA ASP A 112 6.08 6.98 22.05
C ASP A 112 5.00 8.08 22.10
N ILE A 113 4.32 8.34 20.97
CA ILE A 113 3.17 9.27 20.94
C ILE A 113 2.04 8.80 21.86
N TYR A 114 1.96 7.48 22.13
CA TYR A 114 1.18 6.86 23.20
C TYR A 114 2.01 5.84 23.96
N ASP A 115 1.99 5.92 25.28
CA ASP A 115 2.64 4.99 26.20
C ASP A 115 1.68 4.69 27.37
N PRO A 116 0.97 3.55 27.35
CA PRO A 116 -0.01 3.18 28.37
C PRO A 116 0.61 3.04 29.76
N SER A 117 1.90 2.72 29.86
CA SER A 117 2.57 2.57 31.16
C SER A 117 2.56 3.86 32.00
N LYS A 118 2.44 5.01 31.36
CA LYS A 118 2.34 6.31 32.02
C LYS A 118 1.00 6.55 32.73
N TYR A 119 -0.02 5.76 32.41
CA TYR A 119 -1.41 6.01 32.84
C TYR A 119 -2.00 4.91 33.71
N GLY A 120 -1.29 3.77 33.87
CA GLY A 120 -1.77 2.65 34.68
C GLY A 120 -3.07 2.02 34.13
N GLY A 121 -3.07 1.70 32.84
CA GLY A 121 -4.24 1.29 32.08
C GLY A 121 -4.76 -0.13 32.34
N TRP A 122 -5.76 -0.49 31.55
CA TRP A 122 -6.37 -1.81 31.50
C TRP A 122 -5.48 -2.82 30.75
N GLU A 123 -4.60 -2.33 29.93
CA GLU A 123 -3.70 -3.11 29.09
C GLU A 123 -2.76 -3.97 29.97
N ASN A 124 -2.40 -5.11 29.44
CA ASN A 124 -1.37 -5.95 30.02
C ASN A 124 0.00 -5.24 29.89
N ASP A 125 0.77 -5.20 30.95
CA ASP A 125 2.07 -4.50 31.01
C ASP A 125 3.09 -4.99 29.96
N SER A 126 2.89 -6.17 29.41
CA SER A 126 3.73 -6.78 28.36
C SER A 126 3.04 -6.87 26.99
N ALA A 127 1.82 -6.33 26.85
CA ALA A 127 1.08 -6.41 25.61
C ALA A 127 1.57 -5.34 24.63
N GLU A 128 1.67 -5.71 23.37
CA GLU A 128 1.84 -4.78 22.28
C GLU A 128 0.56 -3.98 22.06
N ILE A 129 0.70 -2.77 21.53
CA ILE A 129 -0.41 -1.99 20.98
C ILE A 129 -0.50 -2.32 19.50
N TYR A 130 -1.67 -2.76 19.06
CA TYR A 130 -1.89 -3.22 17.70
C TYR A 130 -2.78 -2.27 16.93
N ALA A 131 -2.46 -2.11 15.65
CA ALA A 131 -3.26 -1.42 14.64
C ALA A 131 -3.87 -0.09 15.13
N PRO A 132 -3.07 0.90 15.54
CA PRO A 132 -3.57 2.21 15.92
C PRO A 132 -4.03 2.98 14.67
N GLU A 133 -5.18 3.66 14.79
CA GLU A 133 -5.75 4.53 13.76
C GLU A 133 -6.11 5.90 14.35
N ILE A 134 -5.73 6.99 13.69
CA ILE A 134 -5.96 8.37 14.16
C ILE A 134 -7.10 9.02 13.36
N TYR A 135 -8.06 9.61 14.07
CA TYR A 135 -9.15 10.38 13.50
C TYR A 135 -9.29 11.70 14.24
N CYS A 136 -9.68 12.77 13.54
CA CYS A 136 -9.96 14.07 14.15
C CYS A 136 -11.46 14.38 14.07
N PHE A 137 -12.10 14.55 15.22
CA PHE A 137 -13.48 14.97 15.34
C PHE A 137 -13.56 16.23 16.20
N ASP A 138 -14.13 17.31 15.65
CA ASP A 138 -14.28 18.60 16.35
C ASP A 138 -12.97 19.14 16.96
N GLY A 139 -11.83 18.90 16.30
CA GLY A 139 -10.50 19.36 16.74
C GLY A 139 -9.89 18.52 17.87
N VAL A 140 -10.48 17.37 18.19
CA VAL A 140 -9.90 16.37 19.10
C VAL A 140 -9.43 15.18 18.29
N TYR A 141 -8.21 14.73 18.55
CA TYR A 141 -7.63 13.57 17.89
C TYR A 141 -7.90 12.32 18.71
N TYR A 142 -8.58 11.38 18.09
CA TYR A 142 -8.91 10.07 18.65
C TYR A 142 -8.01 9.02 18.00
N MET A 143 -7.32 8.24 18.81
CA MET A 143 -6.55 7.11 18.33
C MET A 143 -7.19 5.81 18.82
N TYR A 144 -7.81 5.07 17.89
CA TYR A 144 -8.34 3.73 18.14
C TYR A 144 -7.18 2.73 18.09
N TYR A 145 -7.22 1.72 18.92
CA TYR A 145 -6.17 0.71 18.99
C TYR A 145 -6.69 -0.58 19.62
N SER A 146 -5.90 -1.64 19.47
CA SER A 146 -6.15 -2.91 20.14
C SER A 146 -4.98 -3.27 21.04
N ALA A 147 -5.28 -3.88 22.19
CA ALA A 147 -4.28 -4.42 23.10
C ALA A 147 -4.85 -5.62 23.87
N ASP A 148 -3.99 -6.46 24.43
CA ASP A 148 -4.43 -7.51 25.34
C ASP A 148 -4.70 -6.93 26.72
N ASP A 149 -5.84 -7.28 27.33
CA ASP A 149 -6.15 -6.95 28.71
C ASP A 149 -5.29 -7.77 29.69
N LYS A 150 -5.44 -7.51 30.99
CA LYS A 150 -4.68 -8.23 32.03
C LYS A 150 -4.99 -9.72 32.12
N GLN A 151 -6.02 -10.19 31.46
CA GLN A 151 -6.39 -11.59 31.30
C GLN A 151 -5.85 -12.19 30.00
N GLY A 152 -5.20 -11.40 29.13
CA GLY A 152 -4.69 -11.82 27.84
C GLY A 152 -5.76 -11.90 26.74
N VAL A 153 -6.87 -11.17 26.90
CA VAL A 153 -7.92 -11.08 25.89
C VAL A 153 -7.76 -9.77 25.11
N ARG A 154 -7.69 -9.85 23.78
CA ARG A 154 -7.59 -8.69 22.91
C ARG A 154 -8.86 -7.85 22.96
N ARG A 155 -8.71 -6.54 23.12
CA ARG A 155 -9.78 -5.56 23.21
C ARG A 155 -9.48 -4.34 22.37
N CYS A 156 -10.52 -3.66 21.88
CA CYS A 156 -10.44 -2.36 21.25
C CYS A 156 -10.70 -1.24 22.26
N SER A 157 -10.01 -0.14 22.13
CA SER A 157 -10.20 1.07 22.90
C SER A 157 -9.84 2.32 22.10
N VAL A 158 -10.02 3.49 22.69
CA VAL A 158 -9.67 4.78 22.09
C VAL A 158 -8.98 5.68 23.10
N THR A 159 -7.99 6.42 22.64
CA THR A 159 -7.27 7.48 23.37
C THR A 159 -7.47 8.82 22.69
N VAL A 160 -7.19 9.92 23.39
CA VAL A 160 -7.36 11.27 22.86
C VAL A 160 -6.11 12.12 23.03
N ALA A 161 -5.96 13.09 22.11
CA ALA A 161 -4.91 14.10 22.15
C ALA A 161 -5.39 15.43 21.54
N ASP A 162 -4.60 16.50 21.75
CA ASP A 162 -4.85 17.83 21.18
C ASP A 162 -4.13 18.05 19.83
N ASN A 163 -3.34 17.08 19.38
CA ASN A 163 -2.66 17.09 18.09
C ASN A 163 -2.29 15.64 17.66
N PRO A 164 -2.01 15.38 16.36
CA PRO A 164 -1.82 14.02 15.86
C PRO A 164 -0.56 13.31 16.43
N LEU A 165 0.42 14.05 16.93
CA LEU A 165 1.62 13.48 17.55
C LEU A 165 1.47 13.27 19.07
N GLY A 166 0.27 13.44 19.60
CA GLY A 166 0.01 13.23 21.03
C GLY A 166 0.60 14.33 21.95
N PRO A 167 0.93 14.00 23.22
CA PRO A 167 0.78 12.67 23.83
C PRO A 167 -0.69 12.25 23.96
N TYR A 168 -1.00 11.07 23.48
CA TYR A 168 -2.32 10.50 23.65
C TYR A 168 -2.55 10.06 25.09
N LYS A 169 -3.81 10.19 25.53
CA LYS A 169 -4.25 9.84 26.89
C LYS A 169 -5.47 8.94 26.82
N PRO A 170 -5.55 7.90 27.66
CA PRO A 170 -6.74 7.06 27.72
C PRO A 170 -8.00 7.88 28.03
N LEU A 171 -9.11 7.53 27.42
CA LEU A 171 -10.42 7.95 27.90
C LEU A 171 -10.79 7.06 29.09
N VAL A 172 -11.00 7.69 30.25
CA VAL A 172 -11.36 6.97 31.46
C VAL A 172 -12.87 6.79 31.49
N ASN A 173 -13.32 5.56 31.55
CA ASN A 173 -14.73 5.28 31.82
C ASN A 173 -14.98 5.41 33.33
N GLU A 174 -15.45 6.58 33.77
CA GLU A 174 -15.73 6.87 35.20
C GLU A 174 -16.83 5.99 35.81
N SER A 175 -17.59 5.25 34.97
CA SER A 175 -18.69 4.41 35.46
C SER A 175 -18.23 3.08 36.06
N VAL A 176 -16.95 2.73 35.96
CA VAL A 176 -16.41 1.47 36.47
C VAL A 176 -15.26 1.74 37.45
N ASP A 177 -15.58 2.11 38.68
CA ASP A 177 -14.68 2.24 39.85
C ASP A 177 -13.33 2.95 39.60
N GLY A 178 -13.26 3.89 38.64
CA GLY A 178 -12.04 4.63 38.30
C GLY A 178 -10.94 3.80 37.63
N LEU A 179 -11.22 2.60 37.20
CA LEU A 179 -10.33 1.79 36.37
C LEU A 179 -10.44 2.22 34.93
N ASN A 180 -9.31 2.39 34.28
CA ASN A 180 -9.21 2.52 32.86
C ASN A 180 -9.65 1.19 32.23
N TYR A 181 -10.72 1.21 31.44
CA TYR A 181 -11.39 0.02 30.90
C TYR A 181 -11.40 0.08 29.38
N PRO A 182 -11.30 -1.05 28.65
CA PRO A 182 -11.49 -1.03 27.20
C PRO A 182 -12.90 -0.50 26.89
N LEU A 183 -13.00 0.52 26.03
CA LEU A 183 -14.24 1.23 25.79
C LEU A 183 -15.23 0.44 24.92
N PHE A 184 -14.71 -0.39 24.02
CA PHE A 184 -15.54 -1.13 23.08
C PHE A 184 -15.67 -2.59 23.51
N MET A 185 -16.63 -2.86 24.35
CA MET A 185 -17.01 -4.20 24.79
C MET A 185 -18.54 -4.33 24.73
N LYS A 186 -19.02 -5.34 24.04
CA LYS A 186 -20.44 -5.66 23.98
C LYS A 186 -20.96 -6.15 25.34
N ASP A 187 -20.16 -6.96 26.00
CA ASP A 187 -20.37 -7.44 27.37
C ASP A 187 -19.03 -7.94 27.97
N GLU A 188 -19.00 -8.25 29.27
CA GLU A 188 -17.79 -8.73 29.98
C GLU A 188 -17.26 -10.09 29.51
N ASN A 189 -18.06 -10.84 28.75
CA ASN A 189 -17.66 -12.11 28.13
C ASN A 189 -17.42 -11.95 26.63
N SER A 190 -17.30 -10.72 26.12
CA SER A 190 -17.11 -10.47 24.70
C SER A 190 -15.89 -11.19 24.15
N GLU A 191 -16.02 -11.68 22.95
CA GLU A 191 -14.97 -12.30 22.18
C GLU A 191 -13.77 -11.35 21.99
N ARG A 192 -12.65 -11.87 21.55
CA ARG A 192 -11.50 -11.04 21.20
C ARG A 192 -11.90 -10.07 20.08
N ALA A 193 -11.55 -8.80 20.27
CA ALA A 193 -11.80 -7.73 19.29
C ALA A 193 -10.50 -7.01 18.94
N LEU A 194 -10.28 -6.75 17.65
CA LEU A 194 -9.07 -6.07 17.15
C LEU A 194 -9.38 -5.28 15.88
N ASP A 195 -8.45 -4.43 15.47
CA ASP A 195 -8.44 -3.69 14.20
C ASP A 195 -9.69 -2.84 14.01
N ALA A 196 -9.96 -1.95 14.97
CA ALA A 196 -11.12 -1.07 14.91
C ALA A 196 -10.83 0.12 13.98
N THR A 197 -11.64 0.26 12.94
CA THR A 197 -11.67 1.39 12.01
C THR A 197 -12.99 2.16 12.11
N VAL A 198 -12.96 3.46 11.84
CA VAL A 198 -14.14 4.32 11.92
C VAL A 198 -14.44 4.96 10.57
N PHE A 199 -15.69 4.91 10.18
CA PHE A 199 -16.21 5.56 8.98
C PHE A 199 -17.32 6.56 9.35
N THR A 200 -17.22 7.78 8.82
CA THR A 200 -18.29 8.78 8.90
C THR A 200 -18.96 8.89 7.54
N ASP A 201 -20.26 8.61 7.50
CA ASP A 201 -21.04 8.69 6.27
C ASP A 201 -21.46 10.13 5.94
N ASP A 202 -21.95 10.36 4.73
CA ASP A 202 -22.37 11.67 4.22
C ASP A 202 -23.48 12.34 5.06
N ASP A 203 -24.27 11.57 5.78
CA ASP A 203 -25.31 12.06 6.68
C ASP A 203 -24.78 12.42 8.10
N GLY A 204 -23.48 12.25 8.33
CA GLY A 204 -22.80 12.51 9.58
C GLY A 204 -22.90 11.39 10.62
N LYS A 205 -23.51 10.27 10.29
CA LYS A 205 -23.48 9.08 11.13
C LYS A 205 -22.12 8.43 11.11
N MET A 206 -21.73 7.91 12.25
CA MET A 206 -20.46 7.24 12.44
C MET A 206 -20.67 5.73 12.60
N TYR A 207 -19.79 4.95 12.04
CA TYR A 207 -19.78 3.50 12.12
C TYR A 207 -18.39 3.02 12.51
N MET A 208 -18.33 1.98 13.34
CA MET A 208 -17.09 1.29 13.65
C MET A 208 -17.14 -0.12 13.07
N TYR A 209 -16.11 -0.50 12.34
CA TYR A 209 -15.89 -1.86 11.88
C TYR A 209 -14.69 -2.43 12.62
N PHE A 210 -14.75 -3.68 12.99
CA PHE A 210 -13.67 -4.33 13.71
C PHE A 210 -13.71 -5.83 13.51
N THR A 211 -12.63 -6.49 13.86
CA THR A 211 -12.49 -7.93 13.78
C THR A 211 -12.84 -8.57 15.11
N VAL A 212 -13.61 -9.65 15.08
CA VAL A 212 -13.85 -10.50 16.25
C VAL A 212 -13.35 -11.93 15.99
N THR A 213 -12.95 -12.60 17.06
CA THR A 213 -12.49 -13.98 16.99
C THR A 213 -13.41 -14.89 17.80
N SER A 214 -14.09 -15.79 17.09
CA SER A 214 -14.88 -16.89 17.63
C SER A 214 -14.37 -18.21 17.03
N ASP A 215 -15.23 -18.94 16.33
CA ASP A 215 -14.81 -20.11 15.53
C ASP A 215 -14.02 -19.71 14.28
N THR A 216 -14.24 -18.47 13.80
CA THR A 216 -13.51 -17.80 12.73
C THR A 216 -13.09 -16.42 13.20
N GLN A 217 -12.11 -15.85 12.53
CA GLN A 217 -11.81 -14.41 12.66
C GLN A 217 -12.54 -13.69 11.52
N HIS A 218 -13.50 -12.83 11.85
CA HIS A 218 -14.43 -12.23 10.90
C HIS A 218 -14.73 -10.76 11.23
N ILE A 219 -15.27 -10.02 10.26
CA ILE A 219 -15.54 -8.59 10.40
C ILE A 219 -16.98 -8.36 10.88
N VAL A 220 -17.11 -7.49 11.83
CA VAL A 220 -18.38 -6.99 12.36
C VAL A 220 -18.46 -5.47 12.27
N GLY A 221 -19.66 -4.94 12.38
CA GLY A 221 -19.89 -3.49 12.39
C GLY A 221 -20.95 -3.06 13.40
N VAL A 222 -20.85 -1.80 13.82
CA VAL A 222 -21.77 -1.16 14.77
C VAL A 222 -21.87 0.35 14.48
N GLU A 223 -23.05 0.97 14.69
CA GLU A 223 -23.20 2.42 14.67
C GLU A 223 -22.58 3.02 15.95
N LEU A 224 -21.86 4.14 15.82
CA LEU A 224 -21.34 4.89 16.96
C LEU A 224 -22.28 6.03 17.32
N ILE A 225 -22.61 6.16 18.60
CA ILE A 225 -23.34 7.29 19.18
C ILE A 225 -22.41 8.50 19.34
N SER A 226 -21.15 8.23 19.64
CA SER A 226 -20.06 9.20 19.75
C SER A 226 -18.73 8.52 19.38
N PRO A 227 -17.61 9.25 19.24
CA PRO A 227 -16.31 8.62 18.97
C PRO A 227 -15.84 7.56 19.97
N TYR A 228 -16.50 7.46 21.13
CA TYR A 228 -16.13 6.54 22.20
C TYR A 228 -17.29 5.71 22.75
N GLU A 229 -18.46 5.74 22.09
CA GLU A 229 -19.65 5.00 22.53
C GLU A 229 -20.35 4.34 21.34
N ALA A 230 -20.57 3.03 21.42
CA ALA A 230 -21.23 2.23 20.39
C ALA A 230 -22.70 1.93 20.73
N ASP A 231 -23.59 1.98 19.74
CA ASP A 231 -24.94 1.42 19.83
C ASP A 231 -24.93 -0.08 19.53
N TRP A 232 -24.68 -0.89 20.54
CA TRP A 232 -24.61 -2.35 20.43
C TRP A 232 -25.90 -3.01 19.91
N SER A 233 -27.04 -2.30 19.86
CA SER A 233 -28.27 -2.82 19.24
C SER A 233 -28.16 -2.93 17.72
N THR A 234 -27.22 -2.22 17.10
CA THR A 234 -26.97 -2.20 15.66
C THR A 234 -25.90 -3.19 15.22
N TYR A 235 -25.27 -3.90 16.14
CA TYR A 235 -24.21 -4.89 15.87
C TYR A 235 -24.62 -5.92 14.82
N ARG A 236 -23.75 -6.17 13.83
CA ARG A 236 -23.93 -7.11 12.73
C ARG A 236 -22.63 -7.83 12.38
N ASP A 237 -22.72 -9.10 12.03
CA ASP A 237 -21.67 -9.82 11.30
C ASP A 237 -21.74 -9.39 9.83
N LEU A 238 -20.63 -8.95 9.26
CA LEU A 238 -20.60 -8.35 7.92
C LEU A 238 -19.82 -9.19 6.91
N VAL A 239 -18.62 -9.68 7.27
CA VAL A 239 -17.76 -10.45 6.37
C VAL A 239 -17.26 -11.70 7.09
N ILE A 240 -17.64 -12.86 6.59
CA ILE A 240 -17.16 -14.18 7.06
C ILE A 240 -16.20 -14.73 6.01
N PRO A 241 -14.95 -15.11 6.38
CA PRO A 241 -13.99 -15.63 5.42
C PRO A 241 -14.48 -16.91 4.73
N GLY A 242 -14.28 -16.99 3.43
CA GLY A 242 -14.62 -18.14 2.60
C GLY A 242 -16.06 -18.17 2.11
N THR A 243 -16.97 -17.34 2.59
CA THR A 243 -18.37 -17.28 2.14
C THR A 243 -18.60 -16.09 1.21
N VAL A 244 -19.65 -16.15 0.38
CA VAL A 244 -20.03 -15.03 -0.50
C VAL A 244 -20.61 -13.87 0.30
N ASP A 245 -21.38 -14.16 1.34
CA ASP A 245 -21.99 -13.18 2.24
C ASP A 245 -22.08 -13.73 3.68
N SER A 246 -22.53 -12.91 4.63
CA SER A 246 -22.62 -13.30 6.05
C SER A 246 -23.78 -14.26 6.35
N GLU A 247 -24.71 -14.46 5.43
CA GLU A 247 -25.85 -15.37 5.59
C GLU A 247 -25.57 -16.76 4.98
N SER A 248 -24.47 -16.90 4.21
CA SER A 248 -24.09 -18.16 3.54
C SER A 248 -23.32 -19.07 4.49
N GLU A 249 -23.72 -20.35 4.54
CA GLU A 249 -22.94 -21.40 5.22
C GLU A 249 -21.98 -22.12 4.25
N GLU A 250 -22.09 -21.89 2.95
CA GLU A 250 -21.28 -22.53 1.94
C GLU A 250 -19.91 -21.83 1.81
N GLN A 251 -18.85 -22.62 1.95
CA GLN A 251 -17.47 -22.14 1.87
C GLN A 251 -16.97 -22.33 0.42
N ILE A 252 -17.07 -21.29 -0.39
CA ILE A 252 -16.75 -21.35 -1.82
C ILE A 252 -15.57 -20.48 -2.24
N LEU A 253 -15.17 -19.49 -1.43
CA LEU A 253 -14.00 -18.66 -1.68
C LEU A 253 -12.78 -19.30 -1.00
N GLU A 254 -12.24 -20.35 -1.63
CA GLU A 254 -11.14 -21.15 -1.07
C GLU A 254 -9.87 -20.33 -0.83
N TRP A 255 -9.65 -19.28 -1.62
CA TRP A 255 -8.50 -18.38 -1.46
C TRP A 255 -8.54 -17.52 -0.19
N GLU A 256 -9.71 -17.40 0.46
CA GLU A 256 -9.84 -16.77 1.78
C GLU A 256 -9.62 -17.74 2.94
N MET A 257 -9.28 -19.00 2.65
CA MET A 257 -9.17 -20.06 3.67
C MET A 257 -7.90 -20.87 3.46
N TYR A 258 -6.83 -20.39 4.04
CA TYR A 258 -5.52 -21.02 3.96
C TYR A 258 -5.45 -22.37 4.71
N ARG A 259 -4.60 -23.28 4.27
CA ARG A 259 -4.34 -24.60 4.85
C ARG A 259 -5.59 -25.49 4.91
N ASP A 260 -6.18 -25.80 3.78
CA ASP A 260 -7.35 -26.69 3.70
C ASP A 260 -8.47 -26.27 4.67
N ASN A 261 -8.83 -25.02 4.70
CA ASN A 261 -9.87 -24.45 5.56
C ASN A 261 -9.56 -24.45 7.07
N LYS A 262 -8.29 -24.58 7.48
CA LYS A 262 -7.89 -24.51 8.88
C LYS A 262 -7.64 -23.11 9.40
N VAL A 263 -7.25 -22.18 8.49
CA VAL A 263 -7.06 -20.78 8.83
C VAL A 263 -8.16 -19.98 8.14
N LYS A 264 -9.07 -19.44 8.92
CA LYS A 264 -10.21 -18.66 8.47
C LYS A 264 -10.13 -17.28 9.10
N ILE A 265 -9.43 -16.38 8.40
CA ILE A 265 -9.16 -15.02 8.87
C ILE A 265 -9.67 -14.05 7.83
N ALA A 266 -10.53 -13.13 8.28
CA ALA A 266 -10.79 -11.85 7.68
C ALA A 266 -10.61 -10.79 8.77
N GLU A 267 -9.65 -9.88 8.60
CA GLU A 267 -9.26 -8.88 9.59
C GLU A 267 -8.93 -7.53 8.93
N ALA A 268 -8.58 -6.54 9.73
CA ALA A 268 -8.20 -5.22 9.25
C ALA A 268 -9.25 -4.60 8.31
N PRO A 269 -10.50 -4.41 8.75
CA PRO A 269 -11.52 -3.78 7.93
C PRO A 269 -11.19 -2.33 7.63
N PHE A 270 -11.57 -1.86 6.44
CA PHE A 270 -11.61 -0.44 6.12
C PHE A 270 -12.78 -0.15 5.18
N MET A 271 -13.35 1.06 5.26
CA MET A 271 -14.52 1.42 4.46
C MET A 271 -14.18 2.51 3.46
N ILE A 272 -14.52 2.26 2.18
CA ILE A 272 -14.60 3.30 1.16
C ILE A 272 -15.98 3.33 0.53
N LYS A 273 -16.42 4.51 0.09
CA LYS A 273 -17.71 4.73 -0.56
C LYS A 273 -17.49 5.28 -1.97
N SER A 274 -18.09 4.65 -2.96
CA SER A 274 -18.03 5.09 -4.35
C SER A 274 -19.39 4.86 -5.01
N GLU A 275 -19.87 5.82 -5.80
CA GLU A 275 -21.14 5.77 -6.55
C GLU A 275 -22.33 5.27 -5.71
N GLY A 276 -22.36 5.67 -4.42
CA GLY A 276 -23.40 5.30 -3.47
C GLY A 276 -23.34 3.86 -2.95
N LYS A 277 -22.28 3.12 -3.28
CA LYS A 277 -21.98 1.79 -2.76
C LYS A 277 -20.94 1.87 -1.65
N TYR A 278 -21.03 0.94 -0.71
CA TYR A 278 -20.10 0.77 0.39
C TYR A 278 -19.22 -0.43 0.10
N TYR A 279 -17.92 -0.19 -0.02
CA TYR A 279 -16.91 -1.21 -0.22
C TYR A 279 -16.21 -1.43 1.11
N LEU A 280 -16.56 -2.50 1.80
CA LEU A 280 -15.85 -2.94 3.00
C LEU A 280 -14.66 -3.79 2.55
N THR A 281 -13.49 -3.21 2.69
CA THR A 281 -12.23 -3.88 2.36
C THR A 281 -11.67 -4.53 3.63
N TYR A 282 -10.94 -5.63 3.47
CA TYR A 282 -10.42 -6.43 4.59
C TYR A 282 -9.26 -7.30 4.11
N SER A 283 -8.42 -7.72 5.05
CA SER A 283 -7.33 -8.65 4.76
C SER A 283 -7.74 -10.08 5.04
N VAL A 284 -7.34 -10.99 4.17
CA VAL A 284 -7.63 -12.43 4.30
C VAL A 284 -6.37 -13.24 4.57
N ASN A 285 -6.52 -14.41 5.17
CA ASN A 285 -5.44 -15.31 5.58
C ASN A 285 -4.64 -14.75 6.77
N GLY A 286 -3.45 -15.21 7.05
CA GLY A 286 -2.64 -14.72 8.17
C GLY A 286 -1.54 -13.78 7.71
N CYS A 287 -1.25 -12.74 8.49
CA CYS A 287 -0.23 -11.74 8.19
C CYS A 287 1.19 -12.30 7.98
N TRP A 288 1.40 -13.57 8.28
CA TRP A 288 2.63 -14.33 8.01
C TRP A 288 2.61 -15.07 6.66
N ASN A 289 1.58 -14.87 5.84
CA ASN A 289 1.37 -15.63 4.60
C ASN A 289 1.52 -14.70 3.37
N LYS A 290 2.15 -15.17 2.28
CA LYS A 290 2.27 -14.41 1.03
C LYS A 290 0.92 -14.07 0.40
N TYR A 291 -0.11 -14.83 0.75
CA TYR A 291 -1.50 -14.61 0.37
C TYR A 291 -2.30 -13.81 1.41
N TYR A 292 -1.61 -13.09 2.29
CA TYR A 292 -2.23 -12.06 3.11
C TYR A 292 -2.57 -10.89 2.19
N ASN A 293 -3.74 -10.92 1.64
CA ASN A 293 -4.18 -10.02 0.57
C ASN A 293 -5.35 -9.17 1.05
N VAL A 294 -5.51 -7.99 0.48
CA VAL A 294 -6.70 -7.15 0.69
C VAL A 294 -7.76 -7.55 -0.32
N CYS A 295 -8.91 -7.94 0.20
CA CYS A 295 -10.12 -8.25 -0.53
C CYS A 295 -11.23 -7.25 -0.21
N TYR A 296 -12.37 -7.32 -0.91
CA TYR A 296 -13.51 -6.46 -0.64
C TYR A 296 -14.86 -7.18 -0.77
N ALA A 297 -15.85 -6.61 -0.12
CA ALA A 297 -17.26 -6.95 -0.26
C ALA A 297 -18.09 -5.66 -0.40
N VAL A 298 -19.25 -5.73 -1.03
CA VAL A 298 -20.05 -4.56 -1.42
C VAL A 298 -21.43 -4.62 -0.80
N SER A 299 -21.92 -3.47 -0.32
CA SER A 299 -23.28 -3.29 0.19
C SER A 299 -23.88 -1.96 -0.24
N ASP A 300 -25.22 -1.84 -0.16
CA ASP A 300 -25.95 -0.60 -0.38
C ASP A 300 -26.07 0.28 0.88
N THR A 301 -25.68 -0.23 2.04
CA THR A 301 -25.75 0.49 3.31
C THR A 301 -24.57 0.13 4.23
N PRO A 302 -24.17 1.03 5.15
CA PRO A 302 -22.98 0.84 6.00
C PRO A 302 -22.99 -0.46 6.84
N LEU A 303 -24.16 -0.88 7.33
CA LEU A 303 -24.34 -2.11 8.12
C LEU A 303 -25.28 -3.10 7.41
N GLY A 304 -25.28 -3.08 6.06
CA GLY A 304 -26.11 -3.98 5.26
C GLY A 304 -25.48 -5.35 5.04
N ASN A 305 -26.12 -6.13 4.20
CA ASN A 305 -25.56 -7.40 3.73
C ASN A 305 -24.44 -7.10 2.72
N TYR A 306 -23.22 -7.46 3.06
CA TYR A 306 -22.04 -7.34 2.21
C TYR A 306 -21.88 -8.59 1.36
N VAL A 307 -21.84 -8.41 0.05
CA VAL A 307 -21.69 -9.49 -0.93
C VAL A 307 -20.32 -9.38 -1.60
N LYS A 308 -19.59 -10.47 -1.62
CA LYS A 308 -18.28 -10.56 -2.28
C LYS A 308 -18.49 -10.90 -3.76
N PRO A 309 -17.80 -10.22 -4.69
CA PRO A 309 -17.75 -10.67 -6.07
C PRO A 309 -17.32 -12.13 -6.17
N TYR A 310 -18.10 -12.92 -6.90
CA TYR A 310 -17.81 -14.33 -7.11
C TYR A 310 -18.19 -14.76 -8.53
N GLU A 311 -17.31 -15.49 -9.17
CA GLU A 311 -17.55 -16.14 -10.45
C GLU A 311 -17.02 -17.58 -10.40
N GLU A 312 -17.86 -18.55 -10.75
CA GLU A 312 -17.51 -19.96 -10.68
C GLU A 312 -16.30 -20.30 -11.56
N GLY A 313 -15.28 -20.90 -10.96
CA GLY A 313 -14.05 -21.29 -11.64
C GLY A 313 -12.99 -20.19 -11.76
N GLN A 314 -13.26 -18.99 -11.27
CA GLN A 314 -12.27 -17.92 -11.14
C GLN A 314 -11.82 -17.81 -9.68
N LEU A 315 -10.53 -17.49 -9.48
CA LEU A 315 -9.95 -17.24 -8.17
C LEU A 315 -9.79 -15.72 -7.95
N TRP A 316 -9.79 -15.30 -6.70
CA TRP A 316 -9.51 -13.93 -6.30
C TRP A 316 -10.42 -12.87 -6.94
N THR A 317 -11.68 -13.22 -7.20
CA THR A 317 -12.66 -12.32 -7.84
C THR A 317 -12.97 -11.06 -7.03
N ASN A 318 -12.64 -11.06 -5.75
CA ASN A 318 -12.80 -9.94 -4.82
C ASN A 318 -11.45 -9.36 -4.35
N LEU A 319 -10.36 -9.65 -5.06
CA LEU A 319 -9.03 -9.10 -4.74
C LEU A 319 -8.99 -7.60 -5.05
N LEU A 320 -8.48 -6.81 -4.11
CA LEU A 320 -8.19 -5.40 -4.32
C LEU A 320 -6.69 -5.17 -4.57
N ILE A 321 -5.84 -5.70 -3.69
CA ILE A 321 -4.38 -5.66 -3.85
C ILE A 321 -3.76 -6.90 -3.20
N GLY A 322 -2.75 -7.46 -3.83
CA GLY A 322 -1.99 -8.56 -3.28
C GLY A 322 -1.49 -9.54 -4.32
N PHE A 323 -1.03 -10.66 -3.86
CA PHE A 323 -0.48 -11.73 -4.68
C PHE A 323 -1.55 -12.79 -4.95
N PRO A 324 -2.11 -12.88 -6.17
CA PRO A 324 -3.08 -13.92 -6.50
C PRO A 324 -2.35 -15.25 -6.74
N GLY A 325 -2.92 -16.32 -6.25
CA GLY A 325 -2.40 -17.66 -6.41
C GLY A 325 -3.26 -18.66 -5.65
N THR A 326 -2.96 -19.94 -5.78
CA THR A 326 -3.62 -20.96 -4.97
C THR A 326 -2.88 -21.08 -3.64
N PRO A 327 -3.53 -20.80 -2.51
CA PRO A 327 -2.92 -20.96 -1.21
C PRO A 327 -2.46 -22.40 -1.00
N ASP A 328 -1.15 -22.64 -0.86
CA ASP A 328 -0.55 -23.95 -0.65
C ASP A 328 -0.01 -24.07 0.78
N GLU A 329 -0.19 -25.25 1.40
CA GLU A 329 0.27 -25.52 2.76
C GLU A 329 1.79 -25.42 2.92
N ASP A 330 2.55 -25.76 1.88
CA ASP A 330 4.01 -25.85 1.95
C ASP A 330 4.71 -24.53 1.60
N GLU A 331 4.01 -23.57 1.05
CA GLU A 331 4.54 -22.27 0.70
C GLU A 331 4.35 -21.25 1.82
N LEU A 332 5.00 -21.50 2.94
CA LEU A 332 5.26 -20.41 3.88
C LEU A 332 6.12 -19.37 3.18
N ILE A 333 5.65 -18.18 3.21
CA ILE A 333 6.36 -17.03 2.70
C ILE A 333 7.59 -16.87 3.48
N TYR A 334 8.58 -16.84 3.02
CA TYR A 334 9.76 -16.18 3.52
C TYR A 334 10.69 -16.08 2.32
N GLY A 335 10.50 -15.02 1.54
CA GLY A 335 11.51 -14.53 0.63
C GLY A 335 11.97 -15.54 -0.42
N GLN A 336 11.07 -16.14 -1.16
CA GLN A 336 11.50 -17.04 -2.24
C GLN A 336 11.88 -16.29 -3.53
N TRP A 337 11.50 -15.02 -3.65
CA TRP A 337 11.68 -14.27 -4.88
C TRP A 337 12.22 -12.89 -4.57
N GLU A 338 13.41 -12.55 -5.05
CA GLU A 338 13.86 -11.16 -5.09
C GLU A 338 12.93 -10.36 -6.00
N GLY A 339 12.63 -9.12 -5.62
CA GLY A 339 11.82 -8.24 -6.43
C GLY A 339 10.32 -8.33 -6.24
N PHE A 340 9.85 -8.91 -5.14
CA PHE A 340 8.43 -8.98 -4.82
C PHE A 340 8.09 -8.41 -3.45
N ALA A 341 6.99 -7.65 -3.40
CA ALA A 341 6.23 -7.43 -2.19
C ALA A 341 5.19 -8.55 -2.06
N SER A 342 5.10 -9.18 -0.92
CA SER A 342 4.12 -10.23 -0.64
C SER A 342 3.54 -10.09 0.76
N GLY A 343 2.42 -10.76 1.03
CA GLY A 343 1.72 -10.59 2.30
C GLY A 343 1.26 -9.14 2.47
N THR A 344 0.67 -8.59 1.41
CA THR A 344 0.20 -7.22 1.31
C THR A 344 -1.15 -7.08 1.97
N GLY A 345 -1.20 -6.58 3.17
CA GLY A 345 -2.45 -6.46 3.90
C GLY A 345 -2.40 -5.45 5.03
N HIS A 346 -3.44 -5.44 5.81
CA HIS A 346 -3.70 -4.47 6.87
C HIS A 346 -3.46 -3.05 6.38
N HIS A 347 -4.47 -2.49 5.75
CA HIS A 347 -4.38 -1.30 4.92
C HIS A 347 -5.26 -0.17 5.47
N SER A 348 -4.97 1.03 5.00
CA SER A 348 -5.83 2.20 5.12
C SER A 348 -5.87 2.97 3.81
N PHE A 349 -6.93 3.76 3.59
CA PHE A 349 -7.00 4.65 2.44
C PHE A 349 -6.83 6.09 2.88
N PHE A 350 -6.16 6.87 2.04
CA PHE A 350 -5.92 8.28 2.28
C PHE A 350 -5.81 9.04 0.97
N TYR A 351 -5.98 10.35 1.01
CA TYR A 351 -5.87 11.20 -0.17
C TYR A 351 -4.54 11.96 -0.20
N VAL A 352 -3.96 12.03 -1.40
CA VAL A 352 -2.86 12.94 -1.75
C VAL A 352 -3.40 13.91 -2.78
N GLY A 353 -3.77 15.12 -2.36
CA GLY A 353 -4.62 15.99 -3.18
C GLY A 353 -5.95 15.31 -3.49
N ASP A 354 -6.28 15.16 -4.76
CA ASP A 354 -7.50 14.47 -5.23
C ASP A 354 -7.28 12.98 -5.50
N GLN A 355 -6.05 12.49 -5.40
CA GLN A 355 -5.70 11.09 -5.66
C GLN A 355 -5.91 10.22 -4.43
N LEU A 356 -6.74 9.20 -4.55
CA LEU A 356 -6.89 8.17 -3.52
C LEU A 356 -5.70 7.20 -3.58
N MET A 357 -5.09 6.98 -2.42
CA MET A 357 -4.00 6.04 -2.22
C MET A 357 -4.40 4.97 -1.19
N ILE A 358 -3.76 3.83 -1.27
CA ILE A 358 -3.77 2.79 -0.23
C ILE A 358 -2.41 2.76 0.45
N GLY A 359 -2.41 2.80 1.79
CA GLY A 359 -1.25 2.47 2.61
C GLY A 359 -1.44 1.07 3.18
N TYR A 360 -0.44 0.23 3.09
CA TYR A 360 -0.51 -1.16 3.54
C TYR A 360 0.86 -1.63 4.02
N HIS A 361 0.94 -2.76 4.67
CA HIS A 361 2.24 -3.38 4.89
C HIS A 361 2.50 -4.50 3.90
N ALA A 362 3.77 -4.73 3.60
CA ALA A 362 4.23 -5.86 2.82
C ALA A 362 5.52 -6.45 3.41
N HIS A 363 5.70 -7.75 3.22
CA HIS A 363 6.98 -8.40 3.40
C HIS A 363 7.83 -8.13 2.17
N GLN A 364 8.90 -7.39 2.34
CA GLN A 364 9.83 -7.10 1.26
C GLN A 364 10.92 -8.17 1.21
N ASN A 365 11.00 -8.87 0.10
CA ASN A 365 11.94 -9.97 -0.07
C ASN A 365 13.29 -9.45 -0.53
N ARG A 366 14.16 -9.10 0.41
CA ARG A 366 15.51 -8.60 0.16
C ARG A 366 16.59 -9.69 0.15
N GLY A 367 16.25 -10.90 -0.25
CA GLY A 367 17.27 -11.95 -0.37
C GLY A 367 16.72 -13.37 -0.43
N TRP A 368 17.33 -14.16 -1.27
CA TRP A 368 16.97 -15.52 -1.68
C TRP A 368 16.88 -16.59 -0.59
N ASN A 369 17.17 -16.29 0.68
CA ASN A 369 17.36 -17.35 1.67
C ASN A 369 16.74 -17.06 3.04
N SER A 370 15.89 -16.08 3.21
CA SER A 370 15.28 -15.94 4.53
C SER A 370 14.16 -16.96 4.69
N LYS A 371 14.48 -18.07 5.30
CA LYS A 371 13.50 -19.01 5.89
C LYS A 371 12.85 -18.43 7.15
N TYR A 372 13.07 -17.17 7.43
CA TYR A 372 12.67 -16.50 8.65
C TYR A 372 11.69 -15.38 8.33
N TYR A 373 10.86 -15.06 9.29
CA TYR A 373 9.96 -13.92 9.28
C TYR A 373 10.69 -12.67 8.78
N THR A 374 10.24 -12.13 7.67
CA THR A 374 10.73 -10.84 7.17
C THR A 374 9.93 -9.74 7.83
N PRO A 375 10.56 -8.62 8.25
CA PRO A 375 9.84 -7.47 8.74
C PRO A 375 8.78 -7.02 7.75
N ARG A 376 7.68 -6.51 8.26
CA ARG A 376 6.63 -5.87 7.48
C ARG A 376 6.98 -4.38 7.34
N TYR A 377 6.96 -3.87 6.12
CA TYR A 377 7.27 -2.49 5.83
C TYR A 377 6.05 -1.79 5.28
N PHE A 378 5.91 -0.52 5.62
CA PHE A 378 4.92 0.36 5.04
C PHE A 378 5.16 0.53 3.54
N ALA A 379 4.08 0.45 2.77
CA ALA A 379 4.06 0.65 1.34
C ALA A 379 2.79 1.44 0.93
N ILE A 380 2.84 2.09 -0.21
CA ILE A 380 1.71 2.84 -0.77
C ILE A 380 1.51 2.50 -2.24
N ASP A 381 0.26 2.57 -2.71
CA ASP A 381 -0.06 2.46 -4.11
C ASP A 381 -1.31 3.27 -4.47
N TYR A 382 -1.54 3.46 -5.77
CA TYR A 382 -2.69 4.16 -6.30
C TYR A 382 -3.96 3.32 -6.21
N VAL A 383 -5.07 3.98 -5.89
CA VAL A 383 -6.42 3.41 -5.98
C VAL A 383 -7.19 4.15 -7.05
N HIS A 384 -7.77 3.39 -7.95
CA HIS A 384 -8.59 3.87 -9.05
C HIS A 384 -9.99 3.29 -8.95
N PHE A 385 -10.91 3.83 -9.73
CA PHE A 385 -12.26 3.31 -9.87
C PHE A 385 -12.56 3.08 -11.34
N ASP A 386 -13.16 1.93 -11.65
CA ASP A 386 -13.65 1.65 -13.00
C ASP A 386 -14.90 2.48 -13.33
N GLU A 387 -15.43 2.32 -14.54
CA GLU A 387 -16.63 3.02 -15.01
C GLU A 387 -17.91 2.71 -14.20
N ASN A 388 -17.91 1.66 -13.38
CA ASN A 388 -19.00 1.27 -12.49
C ASN A 388 -18.77 1.73 -11.04
N GLY A 389 -17.66 2.42 -10.77
CA GLY A 389 -17.25 2.85 -9.45
C GLY A 389 -16.65 1.73 -8.59
N THR A 390 -16.22 0.62 -9.19
CA THR A 390 -15.54 -0.47 -8.49
C THR A 390 -14.07 -0.10 -8.28
N PRO A 391 -13.54 -0.21 -7.05
CA PRO A 391 -12.15 0.10 -6.78
C PRO A 391 -11.21 -0.98 -7.33
N PHE A 392 -10.07 -0.55 -7.83
CA PHE A 392 -8.93 -1.39 -8.13
C PHE A 392 -7.63 -0.67 -7.76
N CYS A 393 -6.58 -1.42 -7.45
CA CYS A 393 -5.30 -0.87 -7.03
C CYS A 393 -4.20 -1.25 -8.02
N ASN A 394 -3.26 -0.33 -8.18
CA ASN A 394 -1.96 -0.69 -8.71
C ASN A 394 -1.24 -1.60 -7.71
N GLY A 395 -0.32 -2.42 -8.20
CA GLY A 395 0.59 -3.15 -7.34
C GLY A 395 0.09 -4.49 -6.78
N PRO A 396 0.73 -4.93 -5.70
CA PRO A 396 1.75 -4.22 -4.93
C PRO A 396 2.95 -3.83 -5.79
N THR A 397 3.33 -2.54 -5.79
CA THR A 397 4.44 -2.07 -6.61
C THR A 397 5.77 -2.26 -5.91
N TYR A 398 6.78 -2.59 -6.70
CA TYR A 398 8.16 -2.82 -6.25
C TYR A 398 9.18 -1.91 -6.95
N SER A 399 8.88 -1.49 -8.18
CA SER A 399 9.70 -0.56 -8.96
C SER A 399 9.32 0.90 -8.72
N ILE A 400 9.98 1.79 -9.44
CA ILE A 400 9.70 3.23 -9.39
C ILE A 400 8.25 3.51 -9.80
N VAL A 401 7.55 4.31 -9.01
CA VAL A 401 6.20 4.82 -9.31
C VAL A 401 6.22 6.34 -9.15
N ASN A 402 5.54 7.06 -10.04
CA ASN A 402 5.41 8.50 -9.92
C ASN A 402 4.59 8.89 -8.69
N LEU A 403 5.01 9.96 -8.03
CA LEU A 403 4.21 10.56 -6.97
C LEU A 403 3.02 11.33 -7.53
N PRO A 404 1.90 11.43 -6.80
CA PRO A 404 0.77 12.26 -7.19
C PRO A 404 1.16 13.72 -7.46
N GLU A 405 0.41 14.37 -8.35
CA GLU A 405 0.68 15.74 -8.79
C GLU A 405 0.79 16.75 -7.64
N ASN A 406 0.00 16.57 -6.60
CA ASN A 406 0.03 17.44 -5.42
C ASN A 406 1.43 17.50 -4.76
N ILE A 407 2.19 16.42 -4.83
CA ILE A 407 3.55 16.33 -4.32
C ILE A 407 4.56 16.68 -5.41
N SER A 408 4.54 15.95 -6.53
CA SER A 408 5.55 16.06 -7.58
C SER A 408 5.43 17.35 -8.40
N GLY A 409 4.22 17.88 -8.57
CA GLY A 409 3.91 18.98 -9.47
C GLY A 409 3.78 18.54 -10.94
N PHE A 410 3.67 17.23 -11.20
CA PHE A 410 3.52 16.62 -12.52
C PHE A 410 2.50 15.49 -12.48
N SER A 411 1.70 15.38 -13.53
CA SER A 411 0.68 14.34 -13.68
C SER A 411 1.13 13.27 -14.66
N ASN A 412 0.52 12.08 -14.57
CA ASN A 412 0.54 11.12 -15.66
C ASN A 412 -0.43 11.59 -16.77
N ILE A 413 0.09 12.32 -17.72
CA ILE A 413 -0.68 12.88 -18.84
C ILE A 413 -0.99 11.84 -19.94
N ALA A 414 -0.51 10.62 -19.82
CA ALA A 414 -0.90 9.53 -20.72
C ALA A 414 -2.34 9.08 -20.47
N VAL A 415 -2.81 9.21 -19.22
CA VAL A 415 -4.18 8.85 -18.82
C VAL A 415 -5.18 9.75 -19.56
N GLY A 416 -6.19 9.13 -20.18
CA GLY A 416 -7.17 9.84 -21.01
C GLY A 416 -6.70 10.09 -22.44
N GLY A 417 -5.41 9.88 -22.74
CA GLY A 417 -4.88 9.89 -24.10
C GLY A 417 -5.37 8.69 -24.93
N VAL A 418 -5.21 8.78 -26.23
CA VAL A 418 -5.59 7.70 -27.16
C VAL A 418 -4.34 6.96 -27.62
N ALA A 419 -4.13 5.76 -27.11
CA ALA A 419 -3.04 4.90 -27.54
C ALA A 419 -3.39 4.14 -28.83
N CYS A 420 -2.42 4.05 -29.72
CA CYS A 420 -2.48 3.25 -30.94
C CYS A 420 -1.08 2.75 -31.27
N GLY A 421 -0.97 1.77 -32.16
CA GLY A 421 0.34 1.22 -32.47
C GLY A 421 0.42 0.58 -33.84
N ASN A 422 1.62 0.17 -34.22
CA ASN A 422 1.89 -0.65 -35.38
C ASN A 422 2.65 -1.89 -34.94
N ASN A 423 2.22 -3.06 -35.37
CA ASN A 423 2.72 -4.34 -34.95
C ASN A 423 2.58 -4.51 -33.40
N VAL A 424 1.41 -4.11 -32.89
CA VAL A 424 1.05 -4.10 -31.45
C VAL A 424 -0.39 -4.57 -31.31
N GLU A 425 -0.64 -5.40 -30.29
CA GLU A 425 -2.00 -5.79 -29.86
C GLU A 425 -2.33 -5.15 -28.51
N ASN A 426 -3.57 -4.72 -28.34
CA ASN A 426 -4.10 -4.07 -27.13
C ASN A 426 -3.38 -2.76 -26.76
N ALA A 427 -3.03 -1.95 -27.74
CA ALA A 427 -2.30 -0.69 -27.50
C ALA A 427 -3.00 0.24 -26.50
N GLU A 428 -4.34 0.20 -26.45
CA GLU A 428 -5.18 1.00 -25.52
C GLU A 428 -4.94 0.68 -24.05
N LYS A 429 -4.34 -0.47 -23.75
CA LYS A 429 -3.99 -0.88 -22.39
C LYS A 429 -2.63 -0.32 -21.93
N SER A 430 -1.90 0.34 -22.81
CA SER A 430 -0.59 0.89 -22.45
C SER A 430 -0.68 2.18 -21.64
N ASN A 431 -1.86 2.74 -21.44
CA ASN A 431 -2.08 4.00 -20.72
C ASN A 431 -3.39 4.02 -19.93
N ASP A 432 -3.83 2.89 -19.45
CA ASP A 432 -5.06 2.76 -18.65
C ASP A 432 -4.81 3.02 -17.15
N ASN A 433 -3.57 3.33 -16.78
CA ASN A 433 -3.12 3.63 -15.43
C ASN A 433 -3.17 2.42 -14.48
N TYR A 434 -3.11 1.22 -15.03
CA TYR A 434 -3.10 -0.02 -14.25
C TYR A 434 -1.71 -0.66 -14.24
N ILE A 435 -0.88 -0.24 -13.30
CA ILE A 435 0.49 -0.73 -13.15
C ILE A 435 0.47 -2.06 -12.40
N VAL A 436 0.97 -3.10 -13.04
CA VAL A 436 1.21 -4.40 -12.42
C VAL A 436 2.70 -4.68 -12.41
N ASP A 437 3.30 -4.56 -11.27
CA ASP A 437 4.75 -4.55 -11.05
C ASP A 437 5.22 -5.78 -10.29
N CYS A 438 4.34 -6.66 -9.90
CA CYS A 438 4.73 -7.94 -9.34
C CYS A 438 4.18 -9.09 -10.17
N TYR A 439 4.84 -10.24 -10.06
CA TYR A 439 4.46 -11.45 -10.75
C TYR A 439 3.03 -11.86 -10.41
N ASN A 440 2.13 -11.55 -11.31
CA ASN A 440 0.74 -11.95 -11.24
C ASN A 440 0.44 -12.89 -12.41
N LEU A 441 0.31 -14.18 -12.12
CA LEU A 441 0.06 -15.21 -13.11
C LEU A 441 -1.26 -15.03 -13.89
N ASP A 442 -2.21 -14.31 -13.34
CA ASP A 442 -3.57 -14.24 -13.88
C ASP A 442 -3.91 -12.93 -14.58
N ASN A 443 -3.03 -11.92 -14.50
CA ASN A 443 -3.29 -10.60 -15.09
C ASN A 443 -2.96 -10.50 -16.59
N LYS A 444 -3.26 -11.54 -17.34
CA LYS A 444 -3.08 -11.62 -18.80
C LYS A 444 -3.85 -10.54 -19.58
N ASN A 445 -4.80 -9.89 -18.92
CA ASN A 445 -5.69 -8.97 -19.59
C ASN A 445 -5.12 -7.56 -19.77
N ASN A 446 -4.03 -7.20 -19.07
CA ASN A 446 -3.41 -5.87 -19.13
C ASN A 446 -2.11 -5.82 -19.93
N GLU A 447 -1.74 -6.89 -20.60
CA GLU A 447 -0.53 -6.91 -21.40
C GLU A 447 -0.75 -6.31 -22.79
N VAL A 448 0.20 -5.46 -23.18
CA VAL A 448 0.33 -4.92 -24.53
C VAL A 448 1.37 -5.75 -25.28
N ALA A 449 0.94 -6.54 -26.24
CA ALA A 449 1.84 -7.39 -26.99
C ALA A 449 2.53 -6.61 -28.11
N LEU A 450 3.87 -6.72 -28.19
CA LEU A 450 4.73 -6.15 -29.20
C LEU A 450 5.20 -7.27 -30.15
N GLY A 451 4.91 -7.12 -31.44
CA GLY A 451 5.27 -8.12 -32.44
C GLY A 451 6.76 -8.17 -32.77
N GLU A 452 7.18 -9.25 -33.44
CA GLU A 452 8.58 -9.43 -33.88
C GLU A 452 9.05 -8.29 -34.77
N GLY A 453 10.29 -7.84 -34.57
CA GLY A 453 10.94 -6.77 -35.29
C GLY A 453 10.51 -5.38 -34.81
N LYS A 454 10.31 -4.46 -35.75
CA LYS A 454 9.99 -3.07 -35.42
C LYS A 454 8.50 -2.92 -35.10
N SER A 455 8.23 -2.32 -33.97
CA SER A 455 6.89 -1.94 -33.51
C SER A 455 6.94 -0.54 -32.90
N TYR A 456 5.78 0.08 -32.71
CA TYR A 456 5.68 1.30 -31.92
C TYR A 456 4.31 1.41 -31.25
N ILE A 457 4.28 2.11 -30.13
CA ILE A 457 3.09 2.63 -29.48
C ILE A 457 3.14 4.16 -29.56
N GLU A 458 2.02 4.77 -29.91
CA GLU A 458 1.83 6.22 -29.93
C GLU A 458 0.64 6.56 -29.04
N ILE A 459 0.86 7.41 -28.04
CA ILE A 459 -0.16 7.97 -27.18
C ILE A 459 -0.41 9.40 -27.65
N LYS A 460 -1.59 9.67 -28.17
CA LYS A 460 -2.07 11.02 -28.48
C LYS A 460 -2.66 11.61 -27.24
N LEU A 461 -2.06 12.68 -26.76
CA LEU A 461 -2.49 13.40 -25.58
C LEU A 461 -3.72 14.25 -25.90
N ASP A 462 -4.48 14.64 -24.89
CA ASP A 462 -5.67 15.46 -25.03
C ASP A 462 -5.35 16.96 -25.19
N ASP A 463 -4.13 17.38 -24.82
CA ASP A 463 -3.60 18.75 -25.02
C ASP A 463 -2.08 18.69 -25.28
N SER A 464 -1.47 19.85 -25.37
CA SER A 464 -0.03 20.03 -25.55
C SER A 464 0.66 20.27 -24.21
N TYR A 465 1.46 19.30 -23.77
CA TYR A 465 2.12 19.28 -22.48
C TYR A 465 3.63 19.45 -22.54
N GLU A 466 4.22 19.96 -21.48
CA GLU A 466 5.66 19.89 -21.24
C GLU A 466 5.99 18.56 -20.54
N ILE A 467 6.64 17.67 -21.27
CA ILE A 467 6.98 16.31 -20.82
C ILE A 467 8.38 16.31 -20.23
N ILE A 468 8.54 15.75 -19.06
CA ILE A 468 9.82 15.67 -18.32
C ILE A 468 10.35 14.25 -18.19
N ALA A 469 9.47 13.25 -18.12
CA ALA A 469 9.89 11.86 -17.98
C ALA A 469 8.86 10.89 -18.58
N ILE A 470 9.33 9.69 -18.88
CA ILE A 470 8.51 8.56 -19.28
C ILE A 470 8.94 7.34 -18.46
N LEU A 471 7.95 6.63 -17.92
CA LEU A 471 8.15 5.32 -17.33
C LEU A 471 7.49 4.28 -18.22
N ILE A 472 8.18 3.20 -18.47
CA ILE A 472 7.66 2.07 -19.24
C ILE A 472 7.80 0.83 -18.38
N TYR A 473 6.66 0.30 -17.96
CA TYR A 473 6.60 -0.90 -17.14
C TYR A 473 6.66 -2.14 -18.01
N ASN A 474 7.59 -3.00 -17.68
CA ASN A 474 7.79 -4.27 -18.37
C ASN A 474 6.58 -5.18 -18.15
N SER A 475 6.49 -6.23 -18.94
CA SER A 475 5.48 -7.26 -18.73
C SER A 475 5.49 -7.80 -17.30
N ALA A 476 4.30 -8.03 -16.75
CA ALA A 476 4.13 -8.78 -15.51
C ALA A 476 4.41 -10.30 -15.69
N TYR A 477 4.67 -10.76 -16.91
CA TYR A 477 4.95 -12.16 -17.24
C TYR A 477 6.42 -12.47 -17.34
N TYR A 478 6.82 -13.58 -16.76
CA TYR A 478 8.17 -14.08 -16.63
C TYR A 478 8.95 -14.27 -17.95
N ASN A 479 8.27 -14.44 -19.07
CA ASN A 479 8.87 -14.74 -20.36
C ASN A 479 8.58 -13.69 -21.43
N SER A 480 7.98 -12.59 -21.06
CA SER A 480 7.62 -11.53 -21.99
C SER A 480 8.14 -10.23 -21.45
N TYR A 481 9.22 -9.74 -22.01
CA TYR A 481 9.84 -8.49 -21.59
C TYR A 481 10.29 -7.69 -22.80
N ILE A 482 10.42 -6.40 -22.62
CA ILE A 482 11.05 -5.57 -23.64
C ILE A 482 12.57 -5.68 -23.53
N ALA A 483 13.19 -5.96 -24.65
CA ALA A 483 14.64 -6.03 -24.75
C ALA A 483 15.25 -4.74 -25.31
N GLU A 484 14.47 -3.89 -26.01
CA GLU A 484 15.05 -2.74 -26.68
C GLU A 484 14.04 -1.65 -27.03
N ILE A 485 14.29 -0.44 -26.54
CA ILE A 485 13.63 0.79 -26.97
C ILE A 485 14.54 1.43 -28.02
N GLU A 486 14.04 1.65 -29.22
CA GLU A 486 14.82 2.22 -30.32
C GLU A 486 14.80 3.76 -30.27
N TYR A 487 13.62 4.35 -30.02
CA TYR A 487 13.47 5.82 -29.98
C TYR A 487 12.20 6.24 -29.22
N ILE A 488 12.21 7.52 -28.83
CA ILE A 488 11.02 8.26 -28.40
C ILE A 488 10.86 9.48 -29.28
N ASP A 489 9.69 9.63 -29.93
CA ASP A 489 9.36 10.74 -30.83
C ASP A 489 8.24 11.58 -30.20
N PHE A 490 8.55 12.84 -29.95
CA PHE A 490 7.62 13.86 -29.44
C PHE A 490 6.97 14.68 -30.56
N GLY A 491 7.13 14.27 -31.81
CA GLY A 491 6.69 15.02 -32.97
C GLY A 491 7.60 16.21 -33.34
N ASN A 492 7.33 16.82 -34.49
CA ASN A 492 8.04 18.01 -34.99
C ASN A 492 9.58 17.84 -35.10
N GLY A 493 10.06 16.61 -35.27
CA GLY A 493 11.50 16.28 -35.37
C GLY A 493 12.22 16.18 -34.03
N ASN A 494 11.49 16.21 -32.94
CA ASN A 494 12.04 15.98 -31.60
C ASN A 494 12.10 14.48 -31.31
N ILE A 495 13.14 13.81 -31.79
CA ILE A 495 13.34 12.37 -31.61
C ILE A 495 14.56 12.16 -30.74
N VAL A 496 14.40 11.30 -29.73
CA VAL A 496 15.47 10.82 -28.86
C VAL A 496 15.70 9.34 -29.16
N TYR A 497 16.94 8.96 -29.43
CA TYR A 497 17.32 7.59 -29.74
C TYR A 497 18.01 6.93 -28.55
N TYR A 498 17.64 5.69 -28.28
CA TYR A 498 18.20 4.88 -27.19
C TYR A 498 18.80 3.57 -27.74
N PRO A 499 19.99 3.61 -28.36
CA PRO A 499 20.51 2.47 -29.12
C PRO A 499 20.95 1.27 -28.27
N GLN A 500 21.00 1.35 -26.95
CA GLN A 500 21.57 0.27 -26.11
C GLN A 500 20.96 0.22 -24.71
N PHE A 501 19.71 0.60 -24.59
CA PHE A 501 19.12 0.85 -23.27
C PHE A 501 18.88 -0.43 -22.45
N CYS A 502 18.75 -1.57 -23.10
CA CYS A 502 18.26 -2.78 -22.46
C CYS A 502 19.35 -3.76 -22.03
N GLU A 503 20.59 -3.60 -22.48
CA GLU A 503 21.70 -4.45 -22.01
C GLU A 503 21.99 -4.26 -20.51
N ASP A 504 21.45 -3.19 -19.92
CA ASP A 504 21.75 -2.76 -18.57
C ASP A 504 20.71 -3.18 -17.53
N PHE A 505 19.60 -3.75 -17.98
CA PHE A 505 18.51 -4.23 -17.14
C PHE A 505 18.63 -5.70 -16.71
N TYR A 506 19.67 -6.39 -17.11
CA TYR A 506 19.95 -7.74 -16.63
C TYR A 506 20.50 -7.67 -15.21
N VAL A 507 19.73 -8.14 -14.28
CA VAL A 507 19.99 -8.01 -12.84
C VAL A 507 21.15 -8.88 -12.38
N ASN A 508 21.47 -9.93 -13.08
CA ASN A 508 22.72 -10.63 -12.89
C ASN A 508 23.05 -11.54 -14.08
N ASP A 509 24.35 -11.62 -14.38
CA ASP A 509 24.93 -12.43 -15.47
C ASP A 509 24.68 -13.95 -15.33
N GLU A 510 24.24 -14.43 -14.17
CA GLU A 510 24.05 -15.86 -13.91
C GLU A 510 22.62 -16.33 -14.14
N THR A 511 21.63 -15.43 -14.13
CA THR A 511 20.21 -15.80 -14.18
C THR A 511 19.47 -15.29 -15.40
N GLU A 512 19.97 -14.30 -16.11
CA GLU A 512 19.30 -13.65 -17.27
C GLU A 512 17.86 -13.17 -16.94
N PHE A 513 17.55 -12.85 -15.68
CA PHE A 513 16.23 -12.43 -15.26
C PHE A 513 16.05 -10.92 -15.31
N ILE A 514 15.07 -10.49 -16.08
CA ILE A 514 14.43 -9.20 -15.90
C ILE A 514 13.23 -9.46 -14.98
N TYR A 515 13.12 -8.68 -13.91
CA TYR A 515 11.97 -8.81 -13.03
C TYR A 515 10.68 -8.46 -13.78
N PRO A 516 9.63 -9.29 -13.68
CA PRO A 516 8.31 -8.90 -14.14
C PRO A 516 7.91 -7.55 -13.53
N GLY A 517 7.33 -6.68 -14.33
CA GLY A 517 6.90 -5.37 -13.87
C GLY A 517 8.01 -4.34 -13.66
N SER A 518 9.30 -4.67 -13.87
CA SER A 518 10.38 -3.69 -13.79
C SER A 518 10.12 -2.48 -14.69
N CYS A 519 10.52 -1.29 -14.22
CA CYS A 519 10.24 -0.03 -14.89
C CYS A 519 11.49 0.54 -15.56
N PHE A 520 11.34 0.96 -16.82
CA PHE A 520 12.31 1.83 -17.48
C PHE A 520 11.94 3.27 -17.18
N ASN A 521 12.77 3.94 -16.40
CA ASN A 521 12.62 5.35 -16.10
C ASN A 521 13.52 6.20 -17.01
N ILE A 522 12.92 7.06 -17.80
CA ILE A 522 13.61 7.91 -18.76
C ILE A 522 13.30 9.35 -18.41
N GLU A 523 14.22 10.00 -17.76
CA GLU A 523 14.17 11.43 -17.50
C GLU A 523 14.85 12.22 -18.62
N PHE A 524 14.28 13.35 -18.98
CA PHE A 524 14.80 14.17 -20.06
C PHE A 524 15.61 15.35 -19.53
N LEU A 525 16.76 15.60 -20.16
CA LEU A 525 17.60 16.75 -19.85
C LEU A 525 16.97 18.12 -20.19
N LYS A 526 15.83 18.11 -20.83
CA LYS A 526 15.01 19.28 -21.13
C LYS A 526 13.58 18.85 -21.36
N ASN A 527 12.64 19.72 -21.06
CA ASN A 527 11.23 19.48 -21.35
C ASN A 527 10.99 19.40 -22.86
N PHE A 528 10.16 18.46 -23.27
CA PHE A 528 9.67 18.35 -24.64
C PHE A 528 8.21 18.79 -24.66
N LYS A 529 7.89 19.79 -25.47
CA LYS A 529 6.49 20.17 -25.68
C LYS A 529 5.89 19.31 -26.79
N ALA A 530 4.86 18.55 -26.46
CA ALA A 530 4.26 17.59 -27.37
C ALA A 530 2.75 17.40 -27.17
N GLU A 531 2.07 17.01 -28.24
CA GLU A 531 0.66 16.58 -28.28
C GLU A 531 0.56 15.06 -28.47
N SER A 532 1.69 14.38 -28.63
CA SER A 532 1.78 12.93 -28.69
C SER A 532 3.17 12.46 -28.31
N VAL A 533 3.24 11.24 -27.79
CA VAL A 533 4.48 10.53 -27.53
C VAL A 533 4.44 9.20 -28.27
N ARG A 534 5.45 8.94 -29.10
CA ARG A 534 5.59 7.65 -29.77
C ARG A 534 6.87 6.96 -29.31
N ILE A 535 6.73 5.74 -28.83
CA ILE A 535 7.84 4.90 -28.39
C ILE A 535 8.02 3.79 -29.41
N GLY A 536 9.21 3.70 -30.01
CA GLY A 536 9.57 2.69 -30.97
C GLY A 536 10.41 1.60 -30.34
N PHE A 537 10.11 0.36 -30.69
CA PHE A 537 10.77 -0.86 -30.23
C PHE A 537 11.35 -1.63 -31.41
N ASN A 538 12.40 -2.41 -31.15
CA ASN A 538 12.96 -3.32 -32.14
C ASN A 538 13.26 -4.66 -31.45
N LEU A 539 12.27 -5.54 -31.43
CA LEU A 539 12.27 -6.78 -30.66
C LEU A 539 12.37 -7.98 -31.60
N PRO A 540 13.53 -8.61 -31.75
CA PRO A 540 13.73 -9.73 -32.70
C PRO A 540 12.74 -10.89 -32.50
N ASN A 541 12.29 -11.11 -31.27
CA ASN A 541 11.40 -12.21 -30.90
C ASN A 541 10.00 -11.72 -30.42
N GLY A 542 9.71 -10.44 -30.60
CA GLY A 542 8.55 -9.82 -29.95
C GLY A 542 8.74 -9.63 -28.45
N GLY A 543 7.72 -9.15 -27.77
CA GLY A 543 7.73 -8.94 -26.33
C GLY A 543 6.39 -8.39 -25.84
N SER A 544 6.37 -7.90 -24.62
CA SER A 544 5.21 -7.19 -24.08
C SER A 544 5.60 -6.15 -23.04
N ILE A 545 4.72 -5.18 -22.85
CA ILE A 545 4.79 -4.19 -21.76
C ILE A 545 3.48 -4.17 -21.01
N ASN A 546 3.48 -3.64 -19.80
CA ASN A 546 2.28 -3.47 -19.00
C ASN A 546 1.72 -2.05 -19.14
N GLU A 547 2.49 -1.01 -18.89
CA GLU A 547 2.02 0.36 -18.81
C GLU A 547 3.07 1.36 -19.30
N ILE A 548 2.61 2.51 -19.79
CA ILE A 548 3.43 3.68 -20.11
C ILE A 548 2.90 4.89 -19.36
N VAL A 549 3.69 5.39 -18.43
CA VAL A 549 3.43 6.66 -17.73
C VAL A 549 4.19 7.78 -18.43
N VAL A 550 3.52 8.88 -18.73
CA VAL A 550 4.15 10.08 -19.28
C VAL A 550 3.96 11.21 -18.28
N LEU A 551 5.05 11.67 -17.66
CA LEU A 551 5.01 12.78 -16.72
C LEU A 551 5.15 14.12 -17.42
N GLY A 552 4.17 14.98 -17.16
CA GLY A 552 4.10 16.29 -17.76
C GLY A 552 3.19 17.25 -17.02
N LYS A 553 3.14 18.49 -17.52
CA LYS A 553 2.26 19.56 -17.05
C LYS A 553 1.88 20.51 -18.16
#